data_2b309b9a4be636c3d768886f78778f85
#
_entry.id   2b309b9a4be636c3d768886f78778f85
#
_cell.length_a   1.000
_cell.length_b   1.000
_cell.length_c   1.000
_cell.angle_alpha   90.00
_cell.angle_beta   90.00
_cell.angle_gamma   90.00
#
_symmetry.space_group_name_H-M   'P 1'
#
loop_
_entity.id
_entity.type
_entity.pdbx_description
1 polymer ?
#
loop_
_entity_poly.entity_id
_entity_poly.type
_entity_poly.pdbx_seq_one_letter_code
_entity_poly.pdbx_strand_id
1 'polypeptide(L)'
;IVSSNTSSIPIKVLSEHLSEEEKKDFCITHFFNPVRYMGLLEIVKNENNDLDKINSLKKFCETELGKGAIVCNDTPGFLGNRIGVFAMQVAMTEAFKMKLSIEEADAIFGRPMGIPKTGVFGLYDLIGIDLMADVLKSFIKELPKSDEFHEVAKEIPLVKKLIETGYTGRKGKGGFYI
;
A
#
# COMPACT_ATOMS: atom_id res chain seq x y z
N ILE A 1 -12.87 -2.34 21.58
CA ILE A 1 -12.36 -2.70 20.24
C ILE A 1 -10.91 -3.16 20.36
N VAL A 2 -10.58 -4.25 19.67
CA VAL A 2 -9.22 -4.74 19.46
C VAL A 2 -8.88 -4.59 17.97
N SER A 3 -7.68 -4.14 17.64
CA SER A 3 -7.29 -3.95 16.25
C SER A 3 -5.90 -4.47 15.93
N SER A 4 -5.69 -4.90 14.69
CA SER A 4 -4.39 -5.21 14.11
C SER A 4 -3.93 -4.06 13.22
N ASN A 5 -2.60 -3.85 13.11
CA ASN A 5 -2.01 -2.89 12.17
C ASN A 5 -1.43 -3.58 10.93
N THR A 6 -1.93 -4.76 10.57
CA THR A 6 -1.48 -5.45 9.36
C THR A 6 -1.75 -4.62 8.10
N SER A 7 -0.89 -4.75 7.09
CA SER A 7 -1.05 -4.11 5.78
C SER A 7 -1.46 -5.08 4.66
N SER A 8 -1.48 -6.39 4.95
CA SER A 8 -1.67 -7.40 3.91
C SER A 8 -2.42 -8.65 4.33
N ILE A 9 -2.48 -8.95 5.65
CA ILE A 9 -3.18 -10.15 6.11
C ILE A 9 -4.68 -9.84 6.18
N PRO A 10 -5.54 -10.59 5.47
CA PRO A 10 -6.99 -10.38 5.49
C PRO A 10 -7.56 -10.49 6.91
N ILE A 11 -8.55 -9.65 7.23
CA ILE A 11 -9.21 -9.68 8.56
C ILE A 11 -9.84 -11.03 8.85
N LYS A 12 -10.34 -11.71 7.81
CA LYS A 12 -10.90 -13.06 7.92
C LYS A 12 -9.90 -14.06 8.49
N VAL A 13 -8.64 -14.00 8.04
CA VAL A 13 -7.56 -14.88 8.55
C VAL A 13 -7.21 -14.53 9.99
N LEU A 14 -7.08 -13.25 10.30
CA LEU A 14 -6.74 -12.80 11.67
C LEU A 14 -7.82 -13.13 12.69
N SER A 15 -9.08 -13.18 12.25
CA SER A 15 -10.22 -13.44 13.12
C SER A 15 -10.70 -14.90 13.11
N GLU A 16 -9.98 -15.81 12.46
CA GLU A 16 -10.39 -17.21 12.27
C GLU A 16 -10.67 -17.93 13.61
N HIS A 17 -9.88 -17.64 14.63
CA HIS A 17 -9.99 -18.29 15.96
C HIS A 17 -10.81 -17.47 16.96
N LEU A 18 -11.36 -16.33 16.57
CA LEU A 18 -12.22 -15.52 17.43
C LEU A 18 -13.66 -16.04 17.41
N SER A 19 -14.33 -15.98 18.57
CA SER A 19 -15.77 -16.20 18.65
C SER A 19 -16.54 -15.12 17.88
N GLU A 20 -17.81 -15.40 17.56
CA GLU A 20 -18.65 -14.43 16.85
C GLU A 20 -18.85 -13.13 17.65
N GLU A 21 -18.83 -13.20 18.98
CA GLU A 21 -18.91 -12.01 19.84
C GLU A 21 -17.61 -11.19 19.79
N GLU A 22 -16.45 -11.84 19.82
CA GLU A 22 -15.15 -11.17 19.71
C GLU A 22 -14.94 -10.54 18.33
N LYS A 23 -15.45 -11.16 17.27
CA LYS A 23 -15.40 -10.60 15.91
C LYS A 23 -16.11 -9.25 15.78
N LYS A 24 -17.16 -9.00 16.59
CA LYS A 24 -17.85 -7.72 16.61
C LYS A 24 -16.95 -6.56 17.03
N ASP A 25 -15.94 -6.86 17.84
CA ASP A 25 -15.01 -5.90 18.41
C ASP A 25 -13.61 -5.94 17.78
N PHE A 26 -13.41 -6.76 16.74
CA PHE A 26 -12.11 -6.89 16.06
C PHE A 26 -12.13 -6.23 14.68
N CYS A 27 -11.18 -5.33 14.42
CA CYS A 27 -11.01 -4.67 13.13
C CYS A 27 -9.50 -4.54 12.79
N ILE A 28 -9.19 -3.94 11.65
CA ILE A 28 -7.83 -3.50 11.34
C ILE A 28 -7.79 -1.97 11.39
N THR A 29 -6.77 -1.42 12.04
CA THR A 29 -6.42 0.01 11.96
C THR A 29 -5.06 0.11 11.30
N HIS A 30 -5.05 0.32 9.98
CA HIS A 30 -3.83 0.37 9.20
C HIS A 30 -3.28 1.78 9.14
N PHE A 31 -2.21 2.02 9.88
CA PHE A 31 -1.44 3.27 9.86
C PHE A 31 -0.35 3.20 8.81
N PHE A 32 -0.14 4.30 8.10
CA PHE A 32 0.96 4.43 7.15
C PHE A 32 2.22 4.96 7.85
N ASN A 33 3.36 4.39 7.48
CA ASN A 33 4.65 4.78 8.05
C ASN A 33 5.28 5.96 7.27
N PRO A 34 5.80 7.00 7.93
CA PRO A 34 5.91 7.20 9.39
C PRO A 34 4.58 7.65 10.02
N VAL A 35 4.09 6.90 11.00
CA VAL A 35 2.76 7.09 11.60
C VAL A 35 2.49 8.52 12.06
N ARG A 36 3.50 9.19 12.60
CA ARG A 36 3.36 10.57 13.11
C ARG A 36 3.02 11.57 12.02
N TYR A 37 3.50 11.35 10.80
CA TYR A 37 3.41 12.33 9.70
C TYR A 37 2.35 11.98 8.67
N MET A 38 2.06 10.69 8.52
CA MET A 38 1.07 10.23 7.55
C MET A 38 -0.34 10.46 8.08
N GLY A 39 -1.12 11.26 7.34
CA GLY A 39 -2.49 11.63 7.75
C GLY A 39 -3.51 10.51 7.55
N LEU A 40 -3.32 9.63 6.57
CA LEU A 40 -4.26 8.57 6.26
C LEU A 40 -4.25 7.46 7.31
N LEU A 41 -5.44 7.02 7.71
CA LEU A 41 -5.69 5.83 8.50
C LEU A 41 -6.84 5.04 7.89
N GLU A 42 -6.62 3.75 7.63
CA GLU A 42 -7.65 2.86 7.14
C GLU A 42 -8.22 2.02 8.29
N ILE A 43 -9.53 1.99 8.40
CA ILE A 43 -10.25 1.11 9.33
C ILE A 43 -10.91 0.02 8.49
N VAL A 44 -10.35 -1.18 8.52
CA VAL A 44 -10.89 -2.32 7.77
C VAL A 44 -11.82 -3.09 8.68
N LYS A 45 -13.08 -3.17 8.27
CA LYS A 45 -14.13 -3.86 9.02
C LYS A 45 -14.42 -5.25 8.46
N ASN A 46 -14.89 -6.15 9.31
CA ASN A 46 -15.52 -7.39 8.91
C ASN A 46 -17.05 -7.24 8.90
N GLU A 47 -17.75 -8.29 8.44
CA GLU A 47 -19.21 -8.30 8.33
C GLU A 47 -19.93 -8.28 9.68
N ASN A 48 -19.27 -8.74 10.75
CA ASN A 48 -19.84 -8.88 12.09
C ASN A 48 -19.63 -7.65 12.95
N ASN A 49 -18.82 -6.67 12.51
CA ASN A 49 -18.53 -5.50 13.31
C ASN A 49 -19.77 -4.70 13.68
N ASP A 50 -19.81 -4.27 14.93
CA ASP A 50 -20.75 -3.27 15.40
C ASP A 50 -20.42 -1.91 14.76
N LEU A 51 -21.31 -1.41 13.91
CA LEU A 51 -21.09 -0.18 13.15
C LEU A 51 -21.00 1.06 14.04
N ASP A 52 -21.69 1.09 15.18
CA ASP A 52 -21.60 2.23 16.10
C ASP A 52 -20.22 2.28 16.77
N LYS A 53 -19.65 1.12 17.08
CA LYS A 53 -18.29 1.01 17.60
C LYS A 53 -17.25 1.43 16.53
N ILE A 54 -17.41 1.00 15.27
CA ILE A 54 -16.55 1.42 14.17
C ILE A 54 -16.63 2.93 13.93
N ASN A 55 -17.82 3.51 13.95
CA ASN A 55 -18.00 4.95 13.81
C ASN A 55 -17.39 5.74 14.99
N SER A 56 -17.52 5.22 16.21
CA SER A 56 -16.89 5.79 17.40
C SER A 56 -15.36 5.73 17.32
N LEU A 57 -14.79 4.61 16.86
CA LEU A 57 -13.35 4.47 16.61
C LEU A 57 -12.89 5.46 15.54
N LYS A 58 -13.61 5.57 14.42
CA LYS A 58 -13.31 6.52 13.35
C LYS A 58 -13.26 7.95 13.90
N LYS A 59 -14.30 8.35 14.63
CA LYS A 59 -14.37 9.67 15.26
C LYS A 59 -13.19 9.92 16.20
N PHE A 60 -12.85 8.96 17.06
CA PHE A 60 -11.67 9.04 17.92
C PHE A 60 -10.39 9.27 17.12
N CYS A 61 -10.18 8.48 16.05
CA CYS A 61 -9.00 8.64 15.20
C CYS A 61 -8.92 10.01 14.52
N GLU A 62 -10.07 10.58 14.15
CA GLU A 62 -10.15 11.90 13.53
C GLU A 62 -9.93 13.04 14.55
N THR A 63 -10.59 12.97 15.72
CA THR A 63 -10.57 14.07 16.70
C THR A 63 -9.36 14.06 17.61
N GLU A 64 -8.94 12.88 18.09
CA GLU A 64 -7.86 12.75 19.08
C GLU A 64 -6.50 12.48 18.44
N LEU A 65 -6.48 11.73 17.31
CA LEU A 65 -5.23 11.40 16.63
C LEU A 65 -4.94 12.30 15.42
N GLY A 66 -5.90 13.14 15.00
CA GLY A 66 -5.74 14.05 13.86
C GLY A 66 -5.57 13.30 12.52
N LYS A 67 -6.14 12.11 12.38
CA LYS A 67 -6.07 11.28 11.18
C LYS A 67 -7.25 11.55 10.24
N GLY A 68 -7.03 11.41 8.95
CA GLY A 68 -8.11 11.24 7.97
C GLY A 68 -8.50 9.75 7.94
N ALA A 69 -9.49 9.36 8.75
CA ALA A 69 -9.86 7.97 8.90
C ALA A 69 -10.90 7.55 7.84
N ILE A 70 -10.62 6.47 7.11
CA ILE A 70 -11.48 5.91 6.07
C ILE A 70 -11.85 4.49 6.45
N VAL A 71 -13.15 4.15 6.38
CA VAL A 71 -13.61 2.77 6.56
C VAL A 71 -13.51 2.04 5.23
N CYS A 72 -12.77 0.94 5.21
CA CYS A 72 -12.47 0.14 4.03
C CYS A 72 -13.04 -1.27 4.12
N ASN A 73 -13.19 -1.92 2.97
CA ASN A 73 -13.45 -3.34 2.87
C ASN A 73 -12.14 -4.14 3.03
N ASP A 74 -12.27 -5.41 3.43
CA ASP A 74 -11.16 -6.37 3.49
C ASP A 74 -10.80 -6.86 2.07
N THR A 75 -10.13 -6.00 1.31
CA THR A 75 -9.64 -6.31 -0.05
C THR A 75 -8.12 -6.27 -0.06
N PRO A 76 -7.44 -7.02 -0.95
CA PRO A 76 -5.97 -7.03 -1.03
C PRO A 76 -5.40 -5.61 -1.18
N GLY A 77 -4.53 -5.21 -0.23
CA GLY A 77 -3.94 -3.87 -0.18
C GLY A 77 -4.87 -2.76 0.31
N PHE A 78 -6.06 -3.09 0.79
CA PHE A 78 -7.10 -2.17 1.24
C PHE A 78 -7.39 -1.06 0.22
N LEU A 79 -7.29 0.20 0.58
CA LEU A 79 -7.49 1.32 -0.32
C LEU A 79 -6.17 1.99 -0.72
N GLY A 80 -5.36 2.39 0.25
CA GLY A 80 -4.19 3.22 0.03
C GLY A 80 -3.06 2.49 -0.69
N ASN A 81 -2.73 1.28 -0.25
CA ASN A 81 -1.71 0.48 -0.94
C ASN A 81 -2.17 0.08 -2.34
N ARG A 82 -3.47 -0.25 -2.50
CA ARG A 82 -3.99 -0.62 -3.80
C ARG A 82 -3.91 0.52 -4.83
N ILE A 83 -4.37 1.72 -4.46
CA ILE A 83 -4.28 2.90 -5.32
C ILE A 83 -2.81 3.28 -5.56
N GLY A 84 -2.00 3.27 -4.50
CA GLY A 84 -0.59 3.64 -4.58
C GLY A 84 0.21 2.74 -5.50
N VAL A 85 0.07 1.41 -5.36
CA VAL A 85 0.79 0.44 -6.21
C VAL A 85 0.31 0.52 -7.65
N PHE A 86 -1.00 0.68 -7.88
CA PHE A 86 -1.55 0.89 -9.22
C PHE A 86 -0.94 2.14 -9.89
N ALA A 87 -0.97 3.27 -9.21
CA ALA A 87 -0.43 4.53 -9.73
C ALA A 87 1.09 4.43 -10.02
N MET A 88 1.85 3.79 -9.13
CA MET A 88 3.28 3.57 -9.34
C MET A 88 3.57 2.68 -10.53
N GLN A 89 2.80 1.61 -10.76
CA GLN A 89 2.97 0.74 -11.92
C GLN A 89 2.68 1.47 -13.23
N VAL A 90 1.61 2.26 -13.27
CA VAL A 90 1.30 3.11 -14.42
C VAL A 90 2.44 4.08 -14.69
N ALA A 91 2.89 4.80 -13.67
CA ALA A 91 3.94 5.80 -13.80
C ALA A 91 5.26 5.22 -14.31
N MET A 92 5.71 4.08 -13.75
CA MET A 92 6.93 3.41 -14.21
C MET A 92 6.80 2.93 -15.66
N THR A 93 5.67 2.32 -15.99
CA THR A 93 5.42 1.82 -17.35
C THR A 93 5.44 2.96 -18.37
N GLU A 94 4.77 4.07 -18.08
CA GLU A 94 4.75 5.22 -18.98
C GLU A 94 6.11 5.92 -19.07
N ALA A 95 6.84 6.05 -17.95
CA ALA A 95 8.20 6.60 -17.97
C ALA A 95 9.12 5.82 -18.93
N PHE A 96 9.09 4.49 -18.88
CA PHE A 96 9.90 3.66 -19.79
C PHE A 96 9.43 3.76 -21.25
N LYS A 97 8.11 3.79 -21.50
CA LYS A 97 7.58 4.00 -22.86
C LYS A 97 8.03 5.33 -23.45
N MET A 98 8.01 6.38 -22.64
CA MET A 98 8.43 7.74 -23.03
C MET A 98 9.94 7.91 -23.04
N LYS A 99 10.72 6.90 -22.64
CA LYS A 99 12.19 6.92 -22.54
C LYS A 99 12.71 8.04 -21.63
N LEU A 100 11.96 8.35 -20.57
CA LEU A 100 12.42 9.29 -19.55
C LEU A 100 13.54 8.65 -18.72
N SER A 101 14.46 9.48 -18.24
CA SER A 101 15.39 9.05 -17.19
C SER A 101 14.64 8.86 -15.87
N ILE A 102 15.26 8.18 -14.91
CA ILE A 102 14.69 7.95 -13.57
C ILE A 102 14.43 9.30 -12.89
N GLU A 103 15.38 10.24 -13.00
CA GLU A 103 15.29 11.58 -12.40
C GLU A 103 14.19 12.43 -13.03
N GLU A 104 14.05 12.38 -14.35
CA GLU A 104 12.98 13.10 -15.06
C GLU A 104 11.61 12.57 -14.64
N ALA A 105 11.45 11.25 -14.59
CA ALA A 105 10.21 10.63 -14.15
C ALA A 105 9.86 11.00 -12.71
N ASP A 106 10.81 10.95 -11.78
CA ASP A 106 10.60 11.33 -10.38
C ASP A 106 10.37 12.84 -10.20
N ALA A 107 10.95 13.67 -11.05
CA ALA A 107 10.69 15.12 -11.06
C ALA A 107 9.23 15.42 -11.45
N ILE A 108 8.67 14.67 -12.40
CA ILE A 108 7.27 14.79 -12.83
C ILE A 108 6.33 14.17 -11.79
N PHE A 109 6.58 12.91 -11.43
CA PHE A 109 5.79 12.12 -10.47
C PHE A 109 6.19 12.40 -9.01
N GLY A 110 6.34 13.65 -8.67
CA GLY A 110 6.73 14.12 -7.35
C GLY A 110 5.87 15.30 -6.92
N ARG A 111 6.54 16.33 -6.41
CA ARG A 111 5.90 17.55 -5.91
C ARG A 111 4.89 18.21 -6.87
N PRO A 112 5.13 18.27 -8.19
CA PRO A 112 4.18 18.89 -9.10
C PRO A 112 2.80 18.21 -9.11
N MET A 113 2.76 16.92 -8.82
CA MET A 113 1.52 16.14 -8.73
C MET A 113 0.96 16.00 -7.30
N GLY A 114 1.51 16.74 -6.33
CA GLY A 114 1.10 16.61 -4.93
C GLY A 114 1.60 15.33 -4.25
N ILE A 115 2.52 14.61 -4.89
CA ILE A 115 3.13 13.38 -4.36
C ILE A 115 4.44 13.76 -3.62
N PRO A 116 4.89 12.96 -2.62
CA PRO A 116 6.16 13.22 -1.95
C PRO A 116 7.33 13.36 -2.92
N LYS A 117 8.31 14.17 -2.53
CA LYS A 117 9.51 14.47 -3.35
C LYS A 117 10.33 13.26 -3.80
N THR A 118 10.10 12.11 -3.20
CA THR A 118 10.76 10.86 -3.58
C THR A 118 10.44 10.42 -5.00
N GLY A 119 9.30 10.89 -5.54
CA GLY A 119 8.78 10.36 -6.80
C GLY A 119 8.44 8.87 -6.70
N VAL A 120 8.39 8.18 -7.83
CA VAL A 120 8.06 6.75 -7.91
C VAL A 120 9.29 5.88 -7.67
N PHE A 121 10.37 6.10 -8.38
CA PHE A 121 11.58 5.28 -8.32
C PHE A 121 12.29 5.42 -6.98
N GLY A 122 12.41 6.64 -6.47
CA GLY A 122 12.96 6.88 -5.15
C GLY A 122 12.08 6.31 -4.02
N LEU A 123 10.77 6.17 -4.23
CA LEU A 123 9.88 5.50 -3.29
C LEU A 123 10.09 3.98 -3.30
N TYR A 124 10.29 3.38 -4.47
CA TYR A 124 10.68 1.97 -4.57
C TYR A 124 11.99 1.68 -3.83
N ASP A 125 13.00 2.54 -3.99
CA ASP A 125 14.26 2.41 -3.25
C ASP A 125 14.10 2.55 -1.74
N LEU A 126 13.17 3.41 -1.29
CA LEU A 126 12.88 3.61 0.12
C LEU A 126 12.18 2.41 0.75
N ILE A 127 11.20 1.85 0.05
CA ILE A 127 10.38 0.72 0.53
C ILE A 127 11.18 -0.59 0.44
N GLY A 128 11.89 -0.77 -0.66
CA GLY A 128 12.57 -1.98 -1.08
C GLY A 128 11.99 -2.51 -2.39
N ILE A 129 12.83 -2.61 -3.42
CA ILE A 129 12.43 -3.03 -4.77
C ILE A 129 11.90 -4.47 -4.76
N ASP A 130 12.53 -5.34 -3.99
CA ASP A 130 12.14 -6.73 -3.75
C ASP A 130 10.78 -6.82 -3.06
N LEU A 131 10.57 -6.06 -1.99
CA LEU A 131 9.29 -6.01 -1.29
C LEU A 131 8.15 -5.52 -2.21
N MET A 132 8.42 -4.49 -3.02
CA MET A 132 7.42 -4.00 -3.98
C MET A 132 7.10 -5.03 -5.05
N ALA A 133 8.09 -5.80 -5.51
CA ALA A 133 7.86 -6.90 -6.45
C ALA A 133 7.00 -8.02 -5.83
N ASP A 134 7.18 -8.32 -4.55
CA ASP A 134 6.37 -9.32 -3.84
C ASP A 134 4.94 -8.82 -3.59
N VAL A 135 4.75 -7.54 -3.26
CA VAL A 135 3.41 -6.93 -3.18
C VAL A 135 2.70 -7.01 -4.53
N LEU A 136 3.41 -6.72 -5.62
CA LEU A 136 2.85 -6.82 -6.98
C LEU A 136 2.38 -8.25 -7.30
N LYS A 137 3.21 -9.26 -7.00
CA LYS A 137 2.86 -10.68 -7.17
C LYS A 137 1.65 -11.09 -6.33
N SER A 138 1.59 -10.61 -5.08
CA SER A 138 0.45 -10.87 -4.18
C SER A 138 -0.84 -10.32 -4.77
N PHE A 139 -0.82 -9.06 -5.25
CA PHE A 139 -2.00 -8.45 -5.89
C PHE A 139 -2.44 -9.20 -7.15
N ILE A 140 -1.49 -9.58 -8.02
CA ILE A 140 -1.80 -10.39 -9.21
C ILE A 140 -2.47 -11.71 -8.84
N LYS A 141 -2.04 -12.34 -7.74
CA LYS A 141 -2.58 -13.63 -7.28
C LYS A 141 -3.95 -13.49 -6.62
N GLU A 142 -4.16 -12.45 -5.84
CA GLU A 142 -5.30 -12.32 -4.93
C GLU A 142 -6.46 -11.51 -5.51
N LEU A 143 -6.19 -10.58 -6.44
CA LEU A 143 -7.23 -9.77 -7.06
C LEU A 143 -8.03 -10.56 -8.08
N PRO A 144 -9.34 -10.28 -8.24
CA PRO A 144 -10.17 -10.88 -9.27
C PRO A 144 -9.56 -10.69 -10.66
N LYS A 145 -9.70 -11.70 -11.54
CA LYS A 145 -9.15 -11.64 -12.91
C LYS A 145 -9.70 -10.47 -13.75
N SER A 146 -10.87 -9.98 -13.39
CA SER A 146 -11.51 -8.83 -14.03
C SER A 146 -10.99 -7.48 -13.53
N ASP A 147 -10.06 -7.49 -12.57
CA ASP A 147 -9.52 -6.26 -12.01
C ASP A 147 -8.54 -5.59 -12.98
N GLU A 148 -8.72 -4.29 -13.20
CA GLU A 148 -7.87 -3.50 -14.10
C GLU A 148 -6.39 -3.48 -13.68
N PHE A 149 -6.09 -3.86 -12.44
CA PHE A 149 -4.71 -4.00 -11.98
C PHE A 149 -3.90 -4.96 -12.85
N HIS A 150 -4.53 -6.01 -13.37
CA HIS A 150 -3.84 -6.98 -14.25
C HIS A 150 -3.36 -6.38 -15.58
N GLU A 151 -3.96 -5.28 -16.03
CA GLU A 151 -3.54 -4.59 -17.25
C GLU A 151 -2.25 -3.77 -17.02
N VAL A 152 -2.07 -3.24 -15.80
CA VAL A 152 -0.92 -2.39 -15.46
C VAL A 152 0.19 -3.16 -14.73
N ALA A 153 -0.11 -4.28 -14.12
CA ALA A 153 0.84 -5.12 -13.37
C ALA A 153 1.75 -5.91 -14.30
N LYS A 154 2.64 -5.20 -14.98
CA LYS A 154 3.61 -5.79 -15.92
C LYS A 154 4.97 -5.97 -15.25
N GLU A 155 5.61 -7.09 -15.54
CA GLU A 155 7.01 -7.30 -15.15
C GLU A 155 7.89 -6.28 -15.88
N ILE A 156 8.68 -5.54 -15.10
CA ILE A 156 9.63 -4.56 -15.61
C ILE A 156 11.03 -5.21 -15.61
N PRO A 157 11.64 -5.46 -16.77
CA PRO A 157 12.93 -6.18 -16.85
C PRO A 157 14.04 -5.56 -16.02
N LEU A 158 14.06 -4.22 -15.91
CA LEU A 158 15.02 -3.51 -15.07
C LEU A 158 14.85 -3.86 -13.60
N VAL A 159 13.61 -3.88 -13.09
CA VAL A 159 13.31 -4.25 -11.69
C VAL A 159 13.82 -5.65 -11.38
N LYS A 160 13.56 -6.62 -12.27
CA LYS A 160 14.04 -7.99 -12.11
C LYS A 160 15.57 -8.04 -12.05
N LYS A 161 16.24 -7.37 -12.99
CA LYS A 161 17.71 -7.31 -13.03
C LYS A 161 18.30 -6.70 -11.75
N LEU A 162 17.71 -5.62 -11.24
CA LEU A 162 18.16 -4.97 -10.01
C LEU A 162 18.08 -5.96 -8.82
N ILE A 163 16.96 -6.68 -8.67
CA ILE A 163 16.79 -7.67 -7.60
C ILE A 163 17.82 -8.79 -7.73
N GLU A 164 17.99 -9.38 -8.92
CA GLU A 164 18.93 -10.49 -9.18
C GLU A 164 20.38 -10.10 -8.88
N THR A 165 20.73 -8.83 -9.03
CA THR A 165 22.10 -8.32 -8.78
C THR A 165 22.30 -7.74 -7.38
N GLY A 166 21.25 -7.78 -6.54
CA GLY A 166 21.29 -7.33 -5.13
C GLY A 166 21.09 -5.82 -4.94
N TYR A 167 20.59 -5.12 -5.98
CA TYR A 167 20.20 -3.72 -5.88
C TYR A 167 18.72 -3.65 -5.51
N THR A 168 18.44 -3.79 -4.23
CA THR A 168 17.08 -3.87 -3.68
C THR A 168 16.61 -2.58 -3.01
N GLY A 169 17.28 -1.47 -3.27
CA GLY A 169 17.03 -0.17 -2.66
C GLY A 169 17.96 0.12 -1.49
N ARG A 170 17.56 1.02 -0.59
CA ARG A 170 18.40 1.49 0.54
C ARG A 170 18.90 0.39 1.49
N LYS A 171 18.24 -0.74 1.51
CA LYS A 171 18.64 -1.89 2.33
C LYS A 171 19.66 -2.80 1.65
N GLY A 172 19.85 -2.64 0.35
CA GLY A 172 20.76 -3.42 -0.47
C GLY A 172 22.01 -2.63 -0.88
N LYS A 173 22.54 -2.95 -2.07
CA LYS A 173 23.70 -2.27 -2.66
C LYS A 173 23.36 -0.88 -3.27
N GLY A 174 22.14 -0.44 -3.21
CA GLY A 174 21.51 0.68 -3.88
C GLY A 174 20.26 0.20 -4.59
N GLY A 175 19.69 1.02 -5.47
CA GLY A 175 18.48 0.71 -6.21
C GLY A 175 18.48 1.39 -7.58
N PHE A 176 17.40 2.09 -7.89
CA PHE A 176 17.32 2.98 -9.05
C PHE A 176 18.28 4.16 -8.91
N TYR A 177 18.52 4.58 -7.67
CA TYR A 177 19.53 5.54 -7.27
C TYR A 177 20.67 4.83 -6.53
N ILE A 178 21.90 5.31 -6.74
CA ILE A 178 23.12 4.79 -6.10
C ILE A 178 23.42 5.59 -4.84
#